data_cdcafde682ead3088502552269f98ba9
#
_entry.id   cdcafde682ead3088502552269f98ba9
#
_cell.length_a   1.000
_cell.length_b   1.000
_cell.length_c   1.000
_cell.angle_alpha   90.00
_cell.angle_beta   90.00
_cell.angle_gamma   90.00
#
_symmetry.space_group_name_H-M   'P 1'
#
loop_
_entity.id
_entity.type
_entity.pdbx_description
1 polymer ?
#
loop_
_entity_poly.entity_id
_entity_poly.type
_entity_poly.pdbx_seq_one_letter_code
_entity_poly.pdbx_strand_id
1 'polypeptide(L)'
;MTYKIRKKLDKKFSLCARTVPDIRLEEVITVAMDTGYHAVGFAFDNIQELDKTLALDLRERINNSPLFGLDIDVIRIKPGPLNTEVFHFLDLAAIIGIQHVLVVSHDPDFDQTVVKLTELCDHAIDLGLGIVFEFLMLTEYRTLDDAFAVVNAVNRSNAKILIDTLHLVRAGHNPEYISNFDESLFPYIQLCDGKAKINHNDYEEVVFDSRENRFSPGDGELPIHEILRFINTDIPISIEVRSHVLNRLFPDASERASYLKSACKKFFE
;
A
#
# COMPACT_ATOMS: atom_id res chain seq x y z
N MET A 1 14.64 -20.53 -24.05
CA MET A 1 14.52 -19.47 -23.04
C MET A 1 15.30 -19.89 -21.81
N THR A 2 16.44 -19.29 -21.55
CA THR A 2 17.32 -19.61 -20.43
C THR A 2 16.71 -18.98 -19.16
N TYR A 3 16.19 -19.82 -18.28
CA TYR A 3 15.80 -19.37 -16.93
C TYR A 3 17.06 -18.86 -16.22
N LYS A 4 17.18 -17.55 -16.07
CA LYS A 4 18.13 -16.96 -15.14
C LYS A 4 17.72 -17.47 -13.74
N ILE A 5 18.59 -18.28 -13.11
CA ILE A 5 18.50 -18.59 -11.69
C ILE A 5 18.56 -17.22 -10.98
N ARG A 6 17.41 -16.72 -10.53
CA ARG A 6 17.33 -15.48 -9.76
C ARG A 6 18.06 -15.74 -8.45
N LYS A 7 19.10 -14.95 -8.16
CA LYS A 7 19.75 -14.93 -6.85
C LYS A 7 18.66 -14.83 -5.79
N LYS A 8 18.77 -15.61 -4.70
CA LYS A 8 17.94 -15.49 -3.51
C LYS A 8 18.15 -14.06 -2.96
N LEU A 9 17.31 -13.13 -3.38
CA LEU A 9 17.31 -11.75 -2.90
C LEU A 9 16.64 -11.73 -1.54
N ASP A 10 17.26 -11.04 -0.61
CA ASP A 10 16.68 -10.81 0.72
C ASP A 10 15.52 -9.81 0.54
N LYS A 11 14.30 -10.36 0.42
CA LYS A 11 13.09 -9.56 0.18
C LYS A 11 12.85 -8.59 1.32
N LYS A 12 12.63 -7.33 0.97
CA LYS A 12 12.28 -6.29 1.94
C LYS A 12 10.78 -6.34 2.21
N PHE A 13 10.43 -6.66 3.46
CA PHE A 13 9.06 -6.64 3.93
C PHE A 13 8.79 -5.40 4.76
N SER A 14 7.69 -4.71 4.48
CA SER A 14 7.15 -3.61 5.28
C SER A 14 5.94 -4.11 6.08
N LEU A 15 5.83 -3.72 7.34
CA LEU A 15 4.63 -3.89 8.14
C LEU A 15 3.70 -2.69 7.94
N CYS A 16 2.56 -2.90 7.30
CA CYS A 16 1.52 -1.89 7.20
C CYS A 16 0.78 -1.75 8.54
N ALA A 17 0.57 -0.53 9.03
CA ALA A 17 -0.16 -0.26 10.27
C ALA A 17 -1.58 -0.84 10.26
N ARG A 18 -2.21 -0.94 9.08
CA ARG A 18 -3.55 -1.55 8.92
C ARG A 18 -3.60 -3.05 9.28
N THR A 19 -2.45 -3.72 9.33
CA THR A 19 -2.31 -5.12 9.74
C THR A 19 -2.38 -5.28 11.26
N VAL A 20 -2.00 -4.23 11.99
CA VAL A 20 -1.96 -4.18 13.45
C VAL A 20 -2.72 -2.95 13.97
N PRO A 21 -4.04 -2.82 13.66
CA PRO A 21 -4.80 -1.61 13.91
C PRO A 21 -5.13 -1.38 15.40
N ASP A 22 -4.83 -2.32 16.25
CA ASP A 22 -5.13 -2.38 17.68
C ASP A 22 -3.98 -1.85 18.55
N ILE A 23 -2.89 -1.38 17.93
CA ILE A 23 -1.76 -0.73 18.63
C ILE A 23 -1.57 0.71 18.12
N ARG A 24 -0.85 1.53 18.88
CA ARG A 24 -0.53 2.89 18.48
C ARG A 24 0.52 2.90 17.36
N LEU A 25 0.54 3.95 16.55
CA LEU A 25 1.47 4.05 15.41
C LEU A 25 2.94 3.95 15.81
N GLU A 26 3.30 4.49 16.97
CA GLU A 26 4.67 4.42 17.50
C GLU A 26 5.07 2.98 17.88
N GLU A 27 4.09 2.15 18.25
CA GLU A 27 4.29 0.74 18.60
C GLU A 27 4.47 -0.13 17.35
N VAL A 28 3.94 0.29 16.18
CA VAL A 28 4.14 -0.41 14.90
C VAL A 28 5.63 -0.52 14.58
N ILE A 29 6.42 0.53 14.86
CA ILE A 29 7.88 0.54 14.65
C ILE A 29 8.55 -0.53 15.53
N THR A 30 8.17 -0.62 16.80
CA THR A 30 8.70 -1.62 17.74
C THR A 30 8.36 -3.04 17.29
N VAL A 31 7.08 -3.28 16.95
CA VAL A 31 6.62 -4.59 16.44
C VAL A 31 7.36 -4.97 15.16
N ALA A 32 7.51 -4.05 14.21
CA ALA A 32 8.22 -4.31 12.96
C ALA A 32 9.70 -4.66 13.21
N MET A 33 10.37 -3.93 14.10
CA MET A 33 11.77 -4.17 14.47
C MET A 33 11.93 -5.55 15.14
N ASP A 34 11.12 -5.84 16.16
CA ASP A 34 11.22 -7.07 16.96
C ASP A 34 10.89 -8.32 16.14
N THR A 35 10.01 -8.19 15.16
CA THR A 35 9.65 -9.27 14.23
C THR A 35 10.50 -9.29 12.97
N GLY A 36 11.49 -8.40 12.87
CA GLY A 36 12.52 -8.38 11.83
C GLY A 36 12.01 -7.96 10.46
N TYR A 37 10.99 -7.12 10.36
CA TYR A 37 10.66 -6.41 9.13
C TYR A 37 11.81 -5.47 8.73
N HIS A 38 11.74 -4.92 7.52
CA HIS A 38 12.75 -4.01 6.97
C HIS A 38 12.22 -2.59 6.88
N ALA A 39 10.90 -2.43 6.87
CA ALA A 39 10.22 -1.16 6.74
C ALA A 39 8.89 -1.15 7.51
N VAL A 40 8.33 0.05 7.64
CA VAL A 40 7.00 0.29 8.20
C VAL A 40 6.20 1.17 7.26
N GLY A 41 4.88 0.95 7.23
CA GLY A 41 3.89 1.85 6.65
C GLY A 41 2.93 2.35 7.72
N PHE A 42 2.53 3.62 7.63
CA PHE A 42 1.58 4.23 8.55
C PHE A 42 0.22 4.45 7.88
N ALA A 43 -0.83 4.55 8.69
CA ALA A 43 -2.19 4.71 8.17
C ALA A 43 -2.99 5.69 9.02
N PHE A 44 -3.65 6.63 8.35
CA PHE A 44 -4.52 7.61 8.95
C PHE A 44 -5.89 7.60 8.27
N ASP A 45 -6.95 7.43 9.05
CA ASP A 45 -8.31 7.58 8.53
C ASP A 45 -8.67 9.04 8.30
N ASN A 46 -8.13 9.92 9.12
CA ASN A 46 -8.17 11.35 8.97
C ASN A 46 -6.74 11.93 8.98
N ILE A 47 -6.34 12.59 7.90
CA ILE A 47 -5.00 13.18 7.75
C ILE A 47 -4.66 14.23 8.83
N GLN A 48 -5.66 14.82 9.48
CA GLN A 48 -5.49 15.77 10.59
C GLN A 48 -5.02 15.11 11.90
N GLU A 49 -5.04 13.79 12.00
CA GLU A 49 -4.50 13.06 13.15
C GLU A 49 -2.97 13.07 13.19
N LEU A 50 -2.33 13.33 12.04
CA LEU A 50 -0.90 13.52 11.95
C LEU A 50 -0.56 14.98 12.24
N ASP A 51 0.09 15.24 13.35
CA ASP A 51 0.67 16.54 13.68
C ASP A 51 2.21 16.50 13.67
N LYS A 52 2.81 17.67 13.83
CA LYS A 52 4.27 17.81 13.82
C LYS A 52 4.95 17.05 14.97
N THR A 53 4.29 16.94 16.12
CA THR A 53 4.84 16.28 17.30
C THR A 53 4.93 14.78 17.05
N LEU A 54 3.86 14.18 16.55
CA LEU A 54 3.83 12.78 16.16
C LEU A 54 4.80 12.49 15.00
N ALA A 55 4.85 13.37 13.99
CA ALA A 55 5.77 13.20 12.87
C ALA A 55 7.26 13.17 13.32
N LEU A 56 7.64 14.03 14.25
CA LEU A 56 8.99 14.05 14.81
C LEU A 56 9.29 12.82 15.67
N ASP A 57 8.34 12.34 16.47
CA ASP A 57 8.50 11.12 17.28
C ASP A 57 8.66 9.89 16.37
N LEU A 58 7.82 9.74 15.35
CA LEU A 58 7.92 8.65 14.38
C LEU A 58 9.28 8.68 13.64
N ARG A 59 9.74 9.86 13.22
CA ARG A 59 11.06 10.04 12.61
C ARG A 59 12.19 9.59 13.53
N GLU A 60 12.16 10.03 14.80
CA GLU A 60 13.20 9.69 15.77
C GLU A 60 13.28 8.17 15.98
N ARG A 61 12.13 7.51 16.11
CA ARG A 61 12.05 6.06 16.27
C ARG A 61 12.56 5.31 15.05
N ILE A 62 12.19 5.74 13.83
CA ILE A 62 12.71 5.14 12.59
C ILE A 62 14.22 5.31 12.52
N ASN A 63 14.76 6.50 12.80
CA ASN A 63 16.20 6.78 12.76
C ASN A 63 16.99 5.97 13.78
N ASN A 64 16.39 5.60 14.91
CA ASN A 64 16.98 4.76 15.96
C ASN A 64 16.75 3.26 15.73
N SER A 65 16.21 2.86 14.59
CA SER A 65 15.95 1.48 14.21
C SER A 65 16.65 1.11 12.90
N PRO A 66 16.72 -0.18 12.53
CA PRO A 66 17.21 -0.60 11.21
C PRO A 66 16.16 -0.44 10.10
N LEU A 67 14.99 0.14 10.41
CA LEU A 67 13.85 0.23 9.50
C LEU A 67 13.92 1.51 8.65
N PHE A 68 13.19 1.50 7.53
CA PHE A 68 12.85 2.71 6.80
C PHE A 68 11.33 2.89 6.71
N GLY A 69 10.89 4.13 6.54
CA GLY A 69 9.48 4.45 6.30
C GLY A 69 9.14 4.19 4.82
N LEU A 70 8.28 3.24 4.54
CA LEU A 70 7.91 2.91 3.16
C LEU A 70 6.79 3.80 2.66
N ASP A 71 5.65 3.74 3.30
CA ASP A 71 4.44 4.38 2.84
C ASP A 71 3.62 4.98 3.99
N ILE A 72 2.76 5.92 3.62
CA ILE A 72 1.73 6.49 4.49
C ILE A 72 0.42 6.59 3.72
N ASP A 73 -0.67 6.10 4.27
CA ASP A 73 -2.01 6.15 3.69
C ASP A 73 -2.99 6.90 4.60
N VAL A 74 -3.97 7.63 4.07
CA VAL A 74 -4.32 7.76 2.66
C VAL A 74 -4.88 9.16 2.40
N ILE A 75 -4.44 9.81 1.34
CA ILE A 75 -5.09 11.00 0.81
C ILE A 75 -6.26 10.58 -0.07
N ARG A 76 -7.45 11.14 0.19
CA ARG A 76 -8.67 10.89 -0.58
C ARG A 76 -9.05 12.12 -1.39
N ILE A 77 -8.85 12.06 -2.71
CA ILE A 77 -9.37 13.05 -3.63
C ILE A 77 -10.89 12.91 -3.68
N LYS A 78 -11.60 14.02 -3.52
CA LYS A 78 -13.07 14.10 -3.54
C LYS A 78 -13.54 15.13 -4.56
N PRO A 79 -14.81 15.09 -5.00
CA PRO A 79 -15.40 16.17 -5.79
C PRO A 79 -15.26 17.54 -5.09
N GLY A 80 -15.10 18.61 -5.89
CA GLY A 80 -14.88 19.96 -5.40
C GLY A 80 -13.40 20.32 -5.26
N PRO A 81 -13.05 21.44 -4.61
CA PRO A 81 -11.67 21.88 -4.49
C PRO A 81 -10.85 20.92 -3.64
N LEU A 82 -9.54 20.84 -3.92
CA LEU A 82 -8.62 20.06 -3.12
C LEU A 82 -8.51 20.68 -1.71
N ASN A 83 -8.62 19.83 -0.68
CA ASN A 83 -8.38 20.28 0.69
C ASN A 83 -6.89 20.63 0.87
N THR A 84 -6.59 21.86 1.25
CA THR A 84 -5.20 22.34 1.42
C THR A 84 -4.43 21.65 2.55
N GLU A 85 -5.12 21.01 3.50
CA GLU A 85 -4.51 20.20 4.57
C GLU A 85 -3.70 19.02 4.02
N VAL A 86 -3.98 18.57 2.80
CA VAL A 86 -3.20 17.49 2.16
C VAL A 86 -1.74 17.89 1.93
N PHE A 87 -1.45 19.17 1.66
CA PHE A 87 -0.07 19.64 1.49
C PHE A 87 0.69 19.60 2.81
N HIS A 88 0.03 20.01 3.90
CA HIS A 88 0.62 19.89 5.23
C HIS A 88 0.87 18.42 5.60
N PHE A 89 -0.03 17.51 5.24
CA PHE A 89 0.17 16.08 5.43
C PHE A 89 1.39 15.54 4.65
N LEU A 90 1.61 16.02 3.42
CA LEU A 90 2.81 15.69 2.63
C LEU A 90 4.09 16.20 3.30
N ASP A 91 4.07 17.45 3.82
CA ASP A 91 5.20 18.01 4.57
C ASP A 91 5.54 17.14 5.81
N LEU A 92 4.52 16.69 6.54
CA LEU A 92 4.70 15.84 7.71
C LEU A 92 5.20 14.44 7.33
N ALA A 93 4.70 13.85 6.22
CA ALA A 93 5.20 12.59 5.69
C ALA A 93 6.69 12.67 5.34
N ALA A 94 7.13 13.78 4.75
CA ALA A 94 8.55 14.04 4.48
C ALA A 94 9.37 14.20 5.78
N ILE A 95 8.82 14.86 6.81
CA ILE A 95 9.45 14.95 8.13
C ILE A 95 9.67 13.56 8.73
N ILE A 96 8.72 12.65 8.64
CA ILE A 96 8.86 11.26 9.12
C ILE A 96 9.97 10.54 8.35
N GLY A 97 10.20 10.88 7.08
CA GLY A 97 11.13 10.19 6.19
C GLY A 97 10.47 9.05 5.42
N ILE A 98 9.18 9.20 5.12
CA ILE A 98 8.40 8.28 4.28
C ILE A 98 8.85 8.39 2.83
N GLN A 99 8.82 7.28 2.09
CA GLN A 99 9.15 7.26 0.66
C GLN A 99 7.94 7.53 -0.24
N HIS A 100 6.75 7.05 0.15
CA HIS A 100 5.56 7.08 -0.69
C HIS A 100 4.31 7.49 0.09
N VAL A 101 3.45 8.28 -0.56
CA VAL A 101 2.13 8.64 -0.04
C VAL A 101 1.05 8.04 -0.92
N LEU A 102 0.16 7.25 -0.32
CA LEU A 102 -0.95 6.60 -1.01
C LEU A 102 -2.08 7.58 -1.27
N VAL A 103 -2.61 7.58 -2.49
CA VAL A 103 -3.72 8.41 -2.92
C VAL A 103 -4.78 7.56 -3.60
N VAL A 104 -6.04 7.78 -3.25
CA VAL A 104 -7.20 7.23 -3.93
C VAL A 104 -8.12 8.36 -4.39
N SER A 105 -8.95 8.14 -5.42
CA SER A 105 -9.90 9.17 -5.87
C SER A 105 -11.34 8.65 -5.86
N HIS A 106 -12.20 9.44 -5.22
CA HIS A 106 -13.66 9.32 -5.25
C HIS A 106 -14.29 10.41 -6.13
N ASP A 107 -13.48 11.16 -6.87
CA ASP A 107 -13.97 12.16 -7.82
C ASP A 107 -14.24 11.47 -9.16
N PRO A 108 -15.50 11.46 -9.65
CA PRO A 108 -15.84 10.84 -10.93
C PRO A 108 -15.34 11.65 -12.14
N ASP A 109 -14.93 12.90 -11.92
CA ASP A 109 -14.36 13.76 -12.97
C ASP A 109 -12.87 13.41 -13.15
N PHE A 110 -12.56 12.80 -14.29
CA PHE A 110 -11.19 12.39 -14.63
C PHE A 110 -10.24 13.58 -14.69
N ASP A 111 -10.63 14.67 -15.35
CA ASP A 111 -9.77 15.85 -15.51
C ASP A 111 -9.49 16.52 -14.16
N GLN A 112 -10.50 16.57 -13.28
CA GLN A 112 -10.32 17.09 -11.92
C GLN A 112 -9.42 16.17 -11.08
N THR A 113 -9.53 14.85 -11.20
CA THR A 113 -8.62 13.92 -10.54
C THR A 113 -7.18 14.12 -11.03
N VAL A 114 -6.96 14.26 -12.34
CA VAL A 114 -5.65 14.52 -12.92
C VAL A 114 -5.06 15.84 -12.43
N VAL A 115 -5.85 16.92 -12.41
CA VAL A 115 -5.41 18.24 -11.92
C VAL A 115 -4.96 18.14 -10.45
N LYS A 116 -5.80 17.59 -9.58
CA LYS A 116 -5.51 17.45 -8.14
C LYS A 116 -4.31 16.56 -7.87
N LEU A 117 -4.22 15.43 -8.57
CA LEU A 117 -3.07 14.53 -8.42
C LEU A 117 -1.78 15.18 -8.92
N THR A 118 -1.86 16.03 -9.97
CA THR A 118 -0.71 16.81 -10.45
C THR A 118 -0.24 17.80 -9.38
N GLU A 119 -1.16 18.52 -8.73
CA GLU A 119 -0.83 19.44 -7.63
C GLU A 119 -0.14 18.73 -6.46
N LEU A 120 -0.62 17.53 -6.09
CA LEU A 120 0.02 16.70 -5.08
C LEU A 120 1.43 16.25 -5.51
N CYS A 121 1.60 15.82 -6.76
CA CYS A 121 2.90 15.43 -7.28
C CYS A 121 3.89 16.58 -7.33
N ASP A 122 3.45 17.77 -7.77
CA ASP A 122 4.29 18.96 -7.89
C ASP A 122 4.75 19.45 -6.51
N HIS A 123 3.92 19.37 -5.46
CA HIS A 123 4.33 19.66 -4.09
C HIS A 123 5.28 18.58 -3.53
N ALA A 124 4.98 17.32 -3.79
CA ALA A 124 5.70 16.18 -3.24
C ALA A 124 7.10 15.98 -3.83
N ILE A 125 7.34 16.41 -5.07
CA ILE A 125 8.62 16.17 -5.77
C ILE A 125 9.80 16.86 -5.08
N ASP A 126 9.60 18.08 -4.60
CA ASP A 126 10.63 18.86 -3.87
C ASP A 126 10.89 18.30 -2.47
N LEU A 127 9.93 17.51 -1.95
CA LEU A 127 10.04 16.79 -0.68
C LEU A 127 10.68 15.40 -0.85
N GLY A 128 10.92 14.96 -2.07
CA GLY A 128 11.45 13.63 -2.37
C GLY A 128 10.43 12.50 -2.20
N LEU A 129 9.12 12.80 -2.20
CA LEU A 129 8.05 11.83 -2.02
C LEU A 129 7.52 11.30 -3.36
N GLY A 130 7.28 9.99 -3.43
CA GLY A 130 6.45 9.38 -4.47
C GLY A 130 4.97 9.48 -4.11
N ILE A 131 4.15 9.85 -5.08
CA ILE A 131 2.68 9.81 -4.97
C ILE A 131 2.20 8.55 -5.67
N VAL A 132 1.58 7.65 -4.91
CA VAL A 132 1.19 6.33 -5.40
C VAL A 132 -0.32 6.24 -5.47
N PHE A 133 -0.85 6.16 -6.70
CA PHE A 133 -2.29 6.10 -6.94
C PHE A 133 -2.78 4.65 -6.90
N GLU A 134 -3.78 4.39 -6.08
CA GLU A 134 -4.37 3.07 -5.91
C GLU A 134 -5.73 2.97 -6.59
N PHE A 135 -5.93 1.88 -7.33
CA PHE A 135 -7.22 1.49 -7.88
C PHE A 135 -7.88 0.44 -6.97
N LEU A 136 -9.15 0.62 -6.67
CA LEU A 136 -9.93 -0.33 -5.87
C LEU A 136 -11.43 -0.19 -6.12
N MET A 137 -12.18 -1.28 -5.87
CA MET A 137 -13.63 -1.35 -6.12
C MET A 137 -14.47 -0.33 -5.34
N LEU A 138 -13.91 0.27 -4.28
CA LEU A 138 -14.59 1.24 -3.42
C LEU A 138 -14.42 2.69 -3.89
N THR A 139 -13.78 2.90 -5.04
CA THR A 139 -13.53 4.22 -5.64
C THR A 139 -14.10 4.32 -7.05
N GLU A 140 -13.91 5.47 -7.71
CA GLU A 140 -14.28 5.66 -9.10
C GLU A 140 -13.28 5.00 -10.06
N TYR A 141 -12.03 4.79 -9.61
CA TYR A 141 -10.93 4.19 -10.37
C TYR A 141 -10.72 2.76 -9.88
N ARG A 142 -11.24 1.78 -10.63
CA ARG A 142 -11.41 0.41 -10.16
C ARG A 142 -10.44 -0.58 -10.77
N THR A 143 -9.75 -0.19 -11.84
CA THR A 143 -8.89 -1.07 -12.63
C THR A 143 -7.48 -0.51 -12.76
N LEU A 144 -6.53 -1.37 -13.10
CA LEU A 144 -5.16 -0.95 -13.39
C LEU A 144 -5.11 0.01 -14.59
N ASP A 145 -6.01 -0.16 -15.57
CA ASP A 145 -6.14 0.76 -16.71
C ASP A 145 -6.59 2.16 -16.27
N ASP A 146 -7.55 2.24 -15.34
CA ASP A 146 -7.99 3.52 -14.79
C ASP A 146 -6.82 4.24 -14.10
N ALA A 147 -6.09 3.52 -13.24
CA ALA A 147 -4.95 4.07 -12.54
C ALA A 147 -3.83 4.51 -13.53
N PHE A 148 -3.56 3.68 -14.53
CA PHE A 148 -2.58 4.01 -15.57
C PHE A 148 -3.00 5.24 -16.38
N ALA A 149 -4.27 5.35 -16.77
CA ALA A 149 -4.77 6.51 -17.50
C ALA A 149 -4.56 7.81 -16.71
N VAL A 150 -4.88 7.80 -15.40
CA VAL A 150 -4.66 8.95 -14.51
C VAL A 150 -3.18 9.29 -14.39
N VAL A 151 -2.34 8.33 -14.00
CA VAL A 151 -0.90 8.55 -13.78
C VAL A 151 -0.18 8.99 -15.06
N ASN A 152 -0.55 8.41 -16.21
CA ASN A 152 -0.03 8.82 -17.52
C ASN A 152 -0.43 10.26 -17.89
N ALA A 153 -1.67 10.65 -17.60
CA ALA A 153 -2.14 12.02 -17.84
C ALA A 153 -1.47 13.05 -16.92
N VAL A 154 -1.21 12.69 -15.65
CA VAL A 154 -0.43 13.50 -14.69
C VAL A 154 0.98 13.76 -15.19
N ASN A 155 1.61 12.79 -15.82
CA ASN A 155 2.94 12.90 -16.44
C ASN A 155 4.01 13.54 -15.52
N ARG A 156 4.13 13.01 -14.29
CA ARG A 156 5.18 13.38 -13.31
C ARG A 156 6.01 12.15 -12.94
N SER A 157 7.31 12.33 -12.79
CA SER A 157 8.24 11.23 -12.50
C SER A 157 7.98 10.55 -11.16
N ASN A 158 7.42 11.28 -10.20
CA ASN A 158 7.04 10.81 -8.88
C ASN A 158 5.59 10.30 -8.78
N ALA A 159 4.79 10.35 -9.87
CA ALA A 159 3.49 9.72 -9.96
C ALA A 159 3.65 8.22 -10.23
N LYS A 160 3.08 7.38 -9.38
CA LYS A 160 3.24 5.92 -9.37
C LYS A 160 1.89 5.23 -9.19
N ILE A 161 1.87 3.91 -9.34
CA ILE A 161 0.67 3.07 -9.16
C ILE A 161 0.94 2.05 -8.07
N LEU A 162 -0.01 1.84 -7.17
CA LEU A 162 0.02 0.73 -6.24
C LEU A 162 -0.70 -0.47 -6.84
N ILE A 163 -0.05 -1.62 -6.75
CA ILE A 163 -0.69 -2.92 -6.92
C ILE A 163 -0.91 -3.52 -5.53
N ASP A 164 -2.17 -3.58 -5.11
CA ASP A 164 -2.63 -4.44 -4.03
C ASP A 164 -3.12 -5.75 -4.64
N THR A 165 -2.69 -6.89 -4.12
CA THR A 165 -3.02 -8.22 -4.69
C THR A 165 -4.52 -8.51 -4.69
N LEU A 166 -5.25 -8.05 -3.66
CA LEU A 166 -6.71 -8.18 -3.62
C LEU A 166 -7.37 -7.32 -4.70
N HIS A 167 -7.00 -6.05 -4.77
CA HIS A 167 -7.63 -5.11 -5.69
C HIS A 167 -7.34 -5.44 -7.15
N LEU A 168 -6.16 -5.96 -7.46
CA LEU A 168 -5.83 -6.46 -8.79
C LEU A 168 -6.80 -7.59 -9.23
N VAL A 169 -7.03 -8.55 -8.33
CA VAL A 169 -7.93 -9.68 -8.63
C VAL A 169 -9.40 -9.22 -8.69
N ARG A 170 -9.80 -8.29 -7.80
CA ARG A 170 -11.16 -7.72 -7.82
C ARG A 170 -11.45 -6.91 -9.07
N ALA A 171 -10.43 -6.29 -9.66
CA ALA A 171 -10.52 -5.61 -10.97
C ALA A 171 -10.69 -6.58 -12.15
N GLY A 172 -10.58 -7.90 -11.92
CA GLY A 172 -10.73 -8.92 -12.96
C GLY A 172 -9.50 -9.10 -13.85
N HIS A 173 -8.36 -8.54 -13.47
CA HIS A 173 -7.13 -8.68 -14.24
C HIS A 173 -6.47 -10.05 -14.03
N ASN A 174 -6.03 -10.66 -15.12
CA ASN A 174 -5.08 -11.77 -15.05
C ASN A 174 -3.71 -11.22 -14.61
N PRO A 175 -2.94 -11.95 -13.79
CA PRO A 175 -1.61 -11.52 -13.34
C PRO A 175 -0.66 -11.08 -14.46
N GLU A 176 -0.67 -11.78 -15.61
CA GLU A 176 0.14 -11.45 -16.78
C GLU A 176 -0.12 -10.03 -17.31
N TYR A 177 -1.30 -9.46 -17.04
CA TYR A 177 -1.67 -8.12 -17.49
C TYR A 177 -0.72 -7.03 -16.98
N ILE A 178 -0.10 -7.23 -15.82
CA ILE A 178 0.90 -6.33 -15.24
C ILE A 178 2.07 -6.10 -16.21
N SER A 179 2.43 -7.11 -17.02
CA SER A 179 3.55 -7.02 -17.97
C SER A 179 3.35 -6.02 -19.11
N ASN A 180 2.13 -5.52 -19.30
CA ASN A 180 1.84 -4.48 -20.29
C ASN A 180 2.31 -3.08 -19.86
N PHE A 181 2.73 -2.91 -18.61
CA PHE A 181 3.10 -1.63 -18.02
C PHE A 181 4.58 -1.60 -17.66
N ASP A 182 5.17 -0.40 -17.65
CA ASP A 182 6.55 -0.21 -17.21
C ASP A 182 6.66 -0.55 -15.70
N GLU A 183 7.60 -1.43 -15.36
CA GLU A 183 7.81 -1.86 -13.98
C GLU A 183 8.18 -0.72 -13.02
N SER A 184 8.75 0.38 -13.54
CA SER A 184 9.08 1.57 -12.75
C SER A 184 7.87 2.32 -12.21
N LEU A 185 6.67 2.00 -12.69
CA LEU A 185 5.41 2.54 -12.17
C LEU A 185 5.04 1.95 -10.80
N PHE A 186 5.56 0.78 -10.46
CA PHE A 186 5.20 0.03 -9.27
C PHE A 186 6.34 0.06 -8.23
N PRO A 187 6.40 1.07 -7.34
CA PRO A 187 7.52 1.24 -6.43
C PRO A 187 7.52 0.22 -5.28
N TYR A 188 6.38 -0.32 -4.95
CA TYR A 188 6.13 -1.40 -4.00
C TYR A 188 4.79 -2.05 -4.31
N ILE A 189 4.47 -3.16 -3.63
CA ILE A 189 3.15 -3.79 -3.68
C ILE A 189 2.60 -3.97 -2.27
N GLN A 190 1.27 -4.03 -2.16
CA GLN A 190 0.58 -4.53 -0.98
C GLN A 190 0.18 -5.98 -1.19
N LEU A 191 0.54 -6.83 -0.23
CA LEU A 191 0.35 -8.27 -0.28
C LEU A 191 -0.61 -8.72 0.81
N CYS A 192 -1.69 -9.34 0.38
CA CYS A 192 -2.59 -10.15 1.18
C CYS A 192 -3.14 -11.31 0.34
N ASP A 193 -3.95 -12.15 0.93
CA ASP A 193 -4.76 -13.17 0.27
C ASP A 193 -6.25 -12.93 0.55
N GLY A 194 -7.11 -13.70 -0.08
CA GLY A 194 -8.56 -13.58 0.07
C GLY A 194 -9.30 -14.69 -0.66
N LYS A 195 -10.64 -14.62 -0.68
CA LYS A 195 -11.47 -15.52 -1.48
C LYS A 195 -11.23 -15.29 -2.98
N ALA A 196 -11.37 -16.34 -3.81
CA ALA A 196 -11.28 -16.21 -5.26
C ALA A 196 -12.37 -15.27 -5.82
N LYS A 197 -13.56 -15.31 -5.26
CA LYS A 197 -14.71 -14.54 -5.73
C LYS A 197 -15.51 -13.96 -4.58
N ILE A 198 -16.09 -12.79 -4.85
CA ILE A 198 -17.09 -12.10 -4.02
C ILE A 198 -18.23 -11.63 -4.90
N ASN A 199 -19.35 -11.25 -4.31
CA ASN A 199 -20.41 -10.58 -5.02
C ASN A 199 -20.13 -9.09 -5.17
N HIS A 200 -19.60 -8.68 -6.31
CA HIS A 200 -19.26 -7.27 -6.61
C HIS A 200 -20.47 -6.33 -6.61
N ASN A 201 -21.72 -6.84 -6.67
CA ASN A 201 -22.94 -6.05 -6.60
C ASN A 201 -23.41 -5.81 -5.15
N ASP A 202 -22.82 -6.49 -4.19
CA ASP A 202 -23.07 -6.29 -2.78
C ASP A 202 -21.99 -5.37 -2.19
N TYR A 203 -22.36 -4.11 -1.97
CA TYR A 203 -21.42 -3.11 -1.46
C TYR A 203 -20.88 -3.47 -0.07
N GLU A 204 -21.71 -4.05 0.80
CA GLU A 204 -21.28 -4.46 2.14
C GLU A 204 -20.27 -5.61 2.07
N GLU A 205 -20.46 -6.58 1.16
CA GLU A 205 -19.51 -7.66 0.94
C GLU A 205 -18.16 -7.12 0.40
N VAL A 206 -18.21 -6.16 -0.56
CA VAL A 206 -17.00 -5.52 -1.09
C VAL A 206 -16.24 -4.76 0.02
N VAL A 207 -16.94 -4.01 0.86
CA VAL A 207 -16.32 -3.30 2.01
C VAL A 207 -15.71 -4.29 2.99
N PHE A 208 -16.44 -5.33 3.36
CA PHE A 208 -15.99 -6.35 4.31
C PHE A 208 -14.77 -7.10 3.79
N ASP A 209 -14.79 -7.55 2.53
CA ASP A 209 -13.68 -8.23 1.87
C ASP A 209 -12.40 -7.35 1.88
N SER A 210 -12.54 -6.08 1.53
CA SER A 210 -11.42 -5.14 1.43
C SER A 210 -10.83 -4.76 2.79
N ARG A 211 -11.67 -4.60 3.83
CA ARG A 211 -11.28 -3.95 5.08
C ARG A 211 -11.19 -4.85 6.30
N GLU A 212 -11.82 -6.04 6.27
CA GLU A 212 -11.95 -6.87 7.47
C GLU A 212 -11.74 -8.37 7.23
N ASN A 213 -11.73 -8.82 5.98
CA ASN A 213 -11.74 -10.23 5.64
C ASN A 213 -10.60 -10.65 4.72
N ARG A 214 -9.47 -9.96 4.81
CA ARG A 214 -8.25 -10.40 4.12
C ARG A 214 -7.65 -11.61 4.81
N PHE A 215 -7.01 -12.47 4.06
CA PHE A 215 -6.37 -13.69 4.54
C PHE A 215 -4.85 -13.53 4.55
N SER A 216 -4.21 -14.32 5.39
CA SER A 216 -2.76 -14.48 5.33
C SER A 216 -2.35 -15.03 3.95
N PRO A 217 -1.27 -14.53 3.35
CA PRO A 217 -0.77 -15.06 2.08
C PRO A 217 -0.56 -16.57 2.13
N GLY A 218 -1.25 -17.29 1.22
CA GLY A 218 -1.28 -18.73 1.13
C GLY A 218 -2.44 -19.42 1.86
N ASP A 219 -3.26 -18.68 2.59
CA ASP A 219 -4.45 -19.21 3.28
C ASP A 219 -5.73 -18.95 2.49
N GLY A 220 -5.65 -18.22 1.37
CA GLY A 220 -6.75 -17.88 0.48
C GLY A 220 -6.62 -18.53 -0.90
N GLU A 221 -7.26 -17.92 -1.87
CA GLU A 221 -7.41 -18.45 -3.24
C GLU A 221 -6.91 -17.47 -4.31
N LEU A 222 -6.27 -16.34 -3.91
CA LEU A 222 -5.72 -15.39 -4.88
C LEU A 222 -4.49 -16.00 -5.58
N PRO A 223 -4.27 -15.72 -6.88
CA PRO A 223 -3.14 -16.26 -7.64
C PRO A 223 -1.82 -15.54 -7.31
N ILE A 224 -1.43 -15.51 -6.01
CA ILE A 224 -0.27 -14.74 -5.51
C ILE A 224 1.02 -15.15 -6.22
N HIS A 225 1.27 -16.45 -6.40
CA HIS A 225 2.46 -16.93 -7.11
C HIS A 225 2.56 -16.39 -8.54
N GLU A 226 1.42 -16.33 -9.23
CA GLU A 226 1.34 -15.81 -10.59
C GLU A 226 1.55 -14.29 -10.60
N ILE A 227 0.94 -13.55 -9.67
CA ILE A 227 1.11 -12.09 -9.54
C ILE A 227 2.59 -11.76 -9.33
N LEU A 228 3.23 -12.43 -8.37
CA LEU A 228 4.64 -12.18 -8.03
C LEU A 228 5.63 -12.50 -9.15
N ARG A 229 5.24 -13.29 -10.17
CA ARG A 229 6.08 -13.52 -11.37
C ARG A 229 6.22 -12.28 -12.25
N PHE A 230 5.23 -11.39 -12.24
CA PHE A 230 5.17 -10.20 -13.07
C PHE A 230 5.57 -8.93 -12.32
N ILE A 231 5.89 -9.06 -11.04
CA ILE A 231 6.37 -7.95 -10.20
C ILE A 231 7.90 -7.96 -10.16
N ASN A 232 8.51 -6.77 -10.23
CA ASN A 232 9.94 -6.62 -10.04
C ASN A 232 10.35 -7.18 -8.67
N THR A 233 11.35 -8.04 -8.66
CA THR A 233 11.77 -8.73 -7.44
C THR A 233 12.48 -7.84 -6.44
N ASP A 234 12.91 -6.65 -6.82
CA ASP A 234 13.75 -5.76 -6.00
C ASP A 234 12.93 -4.74 -5.19
N ILE A 235 11.64 -4.57 -5.54
CA ILE A 235 10.77 -3.64 -4.80
C ILE A 235 10.33 -4.21 -3.45
N PRO A 236 10.05 -3.35 -2.45
CA PRO A 236 9.49 -3.76 -1.17
C PRO A 236 8.10 -4.40 -1.31
N ILE A 237 7.76 -5.23 -0.33
CA ILE A 237 6.44 -5.82 -0.19
C ILE A 237 5.85 -5.35 1.13
N SER A 238 4.80 -4.55 1.06
CA SER A 238 4.01 -4.14 2.22
C SER A 238 3.00 -5.23 2.55
N ILE A 239 3.07 -5.78 3.75
CA ILE A 239 2.12 -6.78 4.23
C ILE A 239 0.92 -6.03 4.79
N GLU A 240 -0.21 -6.04 4.04
CA GLU A 240 -1.45 -5.41 4.46
C GLU A 240 -2.58 -6.43 4.57
N VAL A 241 -2.72 -7.01 5.76
CA VAL A 241 -3.73 -8.02 6.04
C VAL A 241 -4.72 -7.52 7.09
N ARG A 242 -5.77 -6.86 6.62
CA ARG A 242 -6.90 -6.40 7.46
C ARG A 242 -7.84 -7.57 7.69
N SER A 243 -7.75 -8.19 8.86
CA SER A 243 -8.47 -9.43 9.15
C SER A 243 -8.98 -9.50 10.58
N HIS A 244 -10.31 -9.44 10.74
CA HIS A 244 -10.95 -9.63 12.02
C HIS A 244 -10.71 -11.05 12.59
N VAL A 245 -10.50 -12.03 11.72
CA VAL A 245 -10.18 -13.42 12.12
C VAL A 245 -8.77 -13.49 12.70
N LEU A 246 -7.78 -12.92 12.01
CA LEU A 246 -6.39 -12.93 12.48
C LEU A 246 -6.21 -12.10 13.75
N ASN A 247 -6.93 -10.98 13.89
CA ASN A 247 -6.91 -10.18 15.12
C ASN A 247 -7.41 -10.98 16.35
N ARG A 248 -8.36 -11.91 16.15
CA ARG A 248 -8.84 -12.78 17.23
C ARG A 248 -7.93 -13.98 17.47
N LEU A 249 -7.33 -14.55 16.43
CA LEU A 249 -6.42 -15.70 16.54
C LEU A 249 -5.07 -15.29 17.13
N PHE A 250 -4.61 -14.10 16.79
CA PHE A 250 -3.35 -13.51 17.24
C PHE A 250 -3.64 -12.12 17.85
N PRO A 251 -4.15 -12.04 19.07
CA PRO A 251 -4.44 -10.77 19.74
C PRO A 251 -3.17 -9.95 20.02
N ASP A 252 -2.01 -10.61 20.15
CA ASP A 252 -0.72 -9.94 20.23
C ASP A 252 -0.26 -9.52 18.84
N ALA A 253 0.04 -8.21 18.66
CA ALA A 253 0.44 -7.64 17.38
C ALA A 253 1.78 -8.21 16.87
N SER A 254 2.72 -8.54 17.76
CA SER A 254 4.02 -9.11 17.39
C SER A 254 3.87 -10.55 16.92
N GLU A 255 3.02 -11.36 17.58
CA GLU A 255 2.71 -12.73 17.13
C GLU A 255 2.05 -12.68 15.75
N ARG A 256 1.07 -11.79 15.55
CA ARG A 256 0.38 -11.60 14.28
C ARG A 256 1.33 -11.17 13.17
N ALA A 257 2.18 -10.17 13.41
CA ALA A 257 3.18 -9.70 12.47
C ALA A 257 4.19 -10.79 12.09
N SER A 258 4.69 -11.56 13.08
CA SER A 258 5.60 -12.70 12.88
C SER A 258 4.97 -13.79 12.03
N TYR A 259 3.73 -14.15 12.31
CA TYR A 259 2.97 -15.14 11.54
C TYR A 259 2.85 -14.74 10.08
N LEU A 260 2.37 -13.53 9.82
CA LEU A 260 2.16 -13.01 8.47
C LEU A 260 3.47 -12.88 7.68
N LYS A 261 4.54 -12.39 8.30
CA LYS A 261 5.85 -12.35 7.66
C LYS A 261 6.34 -13.73 7.27
N SER A 262 6.17 -14.71 8.16
CA SER A 262 6.56 -16.10 7.90
C SER A 262 5.76 -16.71 6.74
N ALA A 263 4.46 -16.41 6.66
CA ALA A 263 3.62 -16.81 5.54
C ALA A 263 4.09 -16.21 4.22
N CYS A 264 4.37 -14.88 4.20
CA CYS A 264 4.87 -14.20 3.01
C CYS A 264 6.22 -14.75 2.52
N LYS A 265 7.14 -15.05 3.43
CA LYS A 265 8.47 -15.59 3.07
C LYS A 265 8.41 -16.85 2.22
N LYS A 266 7.43 -17.72 2.45
CA LYS A 266 7.27 -18.99 1.72
C LYS A 266 7.10 -18.78 0.20
N PHE A 267 6.63 -17.64 -0.24
CA PHE A 267 6.49 -17.30 -1.67
C PHE A 267 7.82 -16.96 -2.35
N PHE A 268 8.90 -16.79 -1.57
CA PHE A 268 10.23 -16.37 -2.06
C PHE A 268 11.33 -17.41 -1.76
N GLU A 269 10.98 -18.51 -1.09
CA GLU A 269 11.84 -19.66 -0.85
C GLU A 269 11.77 -20.65 -2.01
#